data_51f6dbb9e822be407ed5daee4161ceab
#
_entry.id   51f6dbb9e822be407ed5daee4161ceab
#
_cell.length_a   1.000
_cell.length_b   1.000
_cell.length_c   1.000
_cell.angle_alpha   90.00
_cell.angle_beta   90.00
_cell.angle_gamma   90.00
#
_symmetry.space_group_name_H-M   'P 1'
#
loop_
_entity.id
_entity.type
_entity.pdbx_description
1 polymer ?
#
loop_
_entity_poly.entity_id
_entity_poly.type
_entity_poly.pdbx_seq_one_letter_code
_entity_poly.pdbx_strand_id
1 'polypeptide(L)'
;MKKTVSIFMLFALALVSTTVWAESLSERIRASKNNVTKEVNVGGFDAVCLNGSSKIIYTQTSGKQELELSVPDNLQDIVQVYVKNRTLIIELKKGYSVSFENGASLELRVAAPMVRSAVINGSGDIIFENGVDVNHGIDWTVNGSGDIDADKVKCRKMNVAVNGSGDIALGDVSGVEMNMAVNGSGDVAVKSISADRVNSAVNGSGDVNIKGISADEVNGTINGSGDVTLSGKCAKANYSLSGSGDIAGSYLKAKQATVYTSPRSTGDISCYASEKIIINKEGKNSDVSYSGNPRTVEKNSTKGRHHRHSNDD
;
A
#
# COMPACT_ATOMS: atom_id res chain seq x y z
N MET A 1 -25.69 18.98 19.50
CA MET A 1 -25.54 17.69 18.83
C MET A 1 -24.94 17.93 17.45
N LYS A 2 -23.62 17.85 17.32
CA LYS A 2 -22.92 17.97 16.02
C LYS A 2 -22.53 16.55 15.61
N LYS A 3 -23.15 16.08 14.51
CA LYS A 3 -22.83 14.79 13.90
C LYS A 3 -21.52 14.95 13.15
N THR A 4 -20.46 14.30 13.61
CA THR A 4 -19.23 14.10 12.84
C THR A 4 -19.52 13.04 11.78
N VAL A 5 -19.67 13.46 10.53
CA VAL A 5 -19.73 12.57 9.37
C VAL A 5 -18.30 12.21 9.03
N SER A 6 -17.94 10.95 9.30
CA SER A 6 -16.68 10.37 8.85
C SER A 6 -16.81 10.14 7.34
N ILE A 7 -16.13 10.96 6.55
CA ILE A 7 -16.08 10.79 5.09
C ILE A 7 -15.07 9.67 4.81
N PHE A 8 -15.57 8.44 4.71
CA PHE A 8 -14.85 7.36 4.05
C PHE A 8 -14.87 7.65 2.55
N MET A 9 -13.72 7.98 2.00
CA MET A 9 -13.54 8.13 0.56
C MET A 9 -13.67 6.74 -0.07
N LEU A 10 -14.88 6.45 -0.57
CA LEU A 10 -15.17 5.27 -1.39
C LEU A 10 -14.45 5.47 -2.73
N PHE A 11 -13.32 4.82 -2.94
CA PHE A 11 -12.81 4.63 -4.28
C PHE A 11 -13.78 3.70 -5.01
N ALA A 12 -14.55 4.28 -5.91
CA ALA A 12 -15.47 3.53 -6.76
C ALA A 12 -14.67 2.53 -7.60
N LEU A 13 -14.90 1.26 -7.35
CA LEU A 13 -14.48 0.14 -8.19
C LEU A 13 -15.24 0.28 -9.51
N ALA A 14 -14.63 0.89 -10.53
CA ALA A 14 -15.16 0.82 -11.88
C ALA A 14 -14.95 -0.61 -12.40
N LEU A 15 -15.96 -1.44 -12.26
CA LEU A 15 -16.11 -2.69 -13.02
C LEU A 15 -16.15 -2.34 -14.51
N VAL A 16 -15.00 -2.33 -15.16
CA VAL A 16 -14.92 -2.32 -16.62
C VAL A 16 -15.30 -3.72 -17.08
N SER A 17 -16.54 -3.86 -17.52
CA SER A 17 -16.98 -5.02 -18.28
C SER A 17 -16.12 -5.07 -19.57
N THR A 18 -15.13 -5.95 -19.58
CA THR A 18 -14.34 -6.24 -20.77
C THR A 18 -15.23 -6.98 -21.77
N THR A 19 -15.73 -6.26 -22.75
CA THR A 19 -16.14 -6.89 -24.01
C THR A 19 -14.90 -7.55 -24.61
N VAL A 20 -14.94 -8.87 -24.71
CA VAL A 20 -13.93 -9.69 -25.38
C VAL A 20 -13.92 -9.29 -26.86
N TRP A 21 -12.99 -8.38 -27.21
CA TRP A 21 -12.60 -8.20 -28.61
C TRP A 21 -11.43 -9.16 -28.86
N ALA A 22 -11.46 -9.82 -30.00
CA ALA A 22 -10.50 -10.80 -30.46
C ALA A 22 -9.07 -10.43 -30.02
N GLU A 23 -8.44 -11.27 -29.21
CA GLU A 23 -7.02 -11.19 -28.88
C GLU A 23 -6.24 -11.24 -30.19
N SER A 24 -5.63 -10.13 -30.58
CA SER A 24 -4.53 -10.19 -31.52
C SER A 24 -3.46 -11.05 -30.85
N LEU A 25 -3.13 -12.18 -31.46
CA LEU A 25 -2.03 -13.05 -31.02
C LEU A 25 -0.81 -12.17 -30.78
N SER A 26 -0.44 -11.98 -29.50
CA SER A 26 0.76 -11.25 -29.18
C SER A 26 1.97 -12.07 -29.59
N GLU A 27 2.86 -11.48 -30.36
CA GLU A 27 4.12 -12.13 -30.71
C GLU A 27 4.97 -12.29 -29.45
N ARG A 28 5.25 -13.54 -29.08
CA ARG A 28 6.05 -13.86 -27.90
C ARG A 28 7.52 -13.94 -28.24
N ILE A 29 8.31 -13.03 -27.71
CA ILE A 29 9.75 -12.96 -27.93
C ILE A 29 10.47 -13.44 -26.65
N ARG A 30 11.48 -14.31 -26.86
CA ARG A 30 12.43 -14.64 -25.78
C ARG A 30 13.52 -13.57 -25.75
N ALA A 31 13.72 -12.93 -24.59
CA ALA A 31 14.78 -11.95 -24.40
C ALA A 31 16.16 -12.60 -24.55
N SER A 32 17.06 -11.95 -25.26
CA SER A 32 18.47 -12.36 -25.33
C SER A 32 19.18 -12.04 -24.00
N LYS A 33 20.33 -12.67 -23.77
CA LYS A 33 21.17 -12.40 -22.59
C LYS A 33 22.15 -11.24 -22.83
N ASN A 34 22.29 -10.80 -24.07
CA ASN A 34 23.20 -9.73 -24.43
C ASN A 34 22.47 -8.40 -24.30
N ASN A 35 22.80 -7.61 -23.30
CA ASN A 35 22.23 -6.30 -23.13
C ASN A 35 23.06 -5.23 -23.85
N VAL A 36 22.35 -4.29 -24.43
CA VAL A 36 22.88 -3.02 -24.93
C VAL A 36 22.46 -1.92 -23.95
N THR A 37 23.41 -1.13 -23.53
CA THR A 37 23.16 0.04 -22.66
C THR A 37 23.18 1.31 -23.49
N LYS A 38 22.16 2.16 -23.31
CA LYS A 38 22.05 3.45 -24.01
C LYS A 38 21.45 4.53 -23.12
N GLU A 39 21.89 5.75 -23.31
CA GLU A 39 21.24 6.92 -22.75
C GLU A 39 19.87 7.15 -23.39
N VAL A 40 18.89 7.59 -22.60
CA VAL A 40 17.55 7.91 -23.05
C VAL A 40 17.26 9.38 -22.75
N ASN A 41 16.99 10.15 -23.79
CA ASN A 41 16.63 11.55 -23.64
C ASN A 41 15.12 11.73 -23.73
N VAL A 42 14.52 12.23 -22.64
CA VAL A 42 13.09 12.48 -22.52
C VAL A 42 12.83 13.88 -21.95
N GLY A 43 11.59 14.34 -22.05
CA GLY A 43 11.15 15.56 -21.38
C GLY A 43 11.15 15.43 -19.85
N GLY A 44 10.96 16.56 -19.14
CA GLY A 44 10.87 16.57 -17.68
C GLY A 44 9.67 15.81 -17.15
N PHE A 45 9.88 15.01 -16.07
CA PHE A 45 8.86 14.23 -15.39
C PHE A 45 9.00 14.37 -13.88
N ASP A 46 7.95 14.02 -13.15
CA ASP A 46 7.91 13.88 -11.69
C ASP A 46 7.13 12.65 -11.23
N ALA A 47 6.79 11.76 -12.15
CA ALA A 47 6.18 10.48 -11.90
C ALA A 47 6.81 9.39 -12.77
N VAL A 48 6.79 8.15 -12.30
CA VAL A 48 7.26 6.97 -13.03
C VAL A 48 6.15 5.93 -13.12
N CYS A 49 6.02 5.29 -14.27
CA CYS A 49 5.06 4.23 -14.53
C CYS A 49 5.76 3.09 -15.27
N LEU A 50 5.72 1.90 -14.67
CA LEU A 50 6.24 0.68 -15.23
C LEU A 50 5.08 -0.18 -15.71
N ASN A 51 5.00 -0.40 -17.04
CA ASN A 51 4.03 -1.29 -17.65
C ASN A 51 4.75 -2.56 -18.15
N GLY A 52 4.64 -3.65 -17.41
CA GLY A 52 5.24 -4.93 -17.77
C GLY A 52 6.19 -5.51 -16.72
N SER A 53 7.29 -6.15 -17.16
CA SER A 53 8.18 -6.95 -16.33
C SER A 53 9.62 -6.41 -16.29
N SER A 54 9.81 -5.12 -16.55
CA SER A 54 11.11 -4.46 -16.44
C SER A 54 11.41 -4.02 -14.99
N LYS A 55 12.64 -3.58 -14.77
CA LYS A 55 13.05 -2.99 -13.48
C LYS A 55 13.35 -1.51 -13.66
N ILE A 56 12.87 -0.68 -12.74
CA ILE A 56 13.29 0.71 -12.61
C ILE A 56 14.15 0.84 -11.34
N ILE A 57 15.37 1.35 -11.50
CA ILE A 57 16.22 1.75 -10.37
C ILE A 57 16.23 3.26 -10.34
N TYR A 58 15.60 3.83 -9.33
CA TYR A 58 15.48 5.26 -9.16
C TYR A 58 16.47 5.78 -8.11
N THR A 59 17.29 6.73 -8.49
CA THR A 59 18.22 7.43 -7.59
C THR A 59 17.80 8.90 -7.52
N GLN A 60 17.42 9.38 -6.34
CA GLN A 60 17.14 10.80 -6.16
C GLN A 60 18.43 11.62 -6.19
N THR A 61 18.46 12.66 -7.03
CA THR A 61 19.62 13.55 -7.19
C THR A 61 19.19 15.02 -7.12
N SER A 62 20.14 15.92 -6.92
CA SER A 62 19.91 17.37 -7.07
C SER A 62 20.24 17.87 -8.48
N GLY A 63 20.72 17.00 -9.36
CA GLY A 63 21.18 17.31 -10.70
C GLY A 63 20.11 17.29 -11.78
N LYS A 64 20.58 17.26 -13.03
CA LYS A 64 19.71 17.04 -14.19
C LYS A 64 19.17 15.61 -14.18
N GLN A 65 18.06 15.41 -14.86
CA GLN A 65 17.52 14.08 -15.13
C GLN A 65 18.46 13.33 -16.09
N GLU A 66 18.82 12.12 -15.72
CA GLU A 66 19.64 11.21 -16.52
C GLU A 66 18.97 9.85 -16.53
N LEU A 67 18.87 9.24 -17.70
CA LEU A 67 18.27 7.94 -17.88
C LEU A 67 19.20 7.04 -18.67
N GLU A 68 19.42 5.84 -18.16
CA GLU A 68 20.18 4.79 -18.81
C GLU A 68 19.32 3.52 -18.96
N LEU A 69 19.12 3.06 -20.18
CA LEU A 69 18.37 1.85 -20.50
C LEU A 69 19.31 0.70 -20.84
N SER A 70 19.29 -0.34 -20.03
CA SER A 70 19.92 -1.63 -20.32
C SER A 70 18.85 -2.59 -20.87
N VAL A 71 18.92 -2.89 -22.14
CA VAL A 71 17.91 -3.65 -22.89
C VAL A 71 18.55 -4.81 -23.65
N PRO A 72 17.94 -6.01 -23.64
CA PRO A 72 18.35 -7.10 -24.53
C PRO A 72 18.43 -6.65 -25.99
N ASP A 73 19.49 -7.02 -26.69
CA ASP A 73 19.79 -6.56 -28.06
C ASP A 73 18.64 -6.81 -29.03
N ASN A 74 17.90 -7.91 -28.86
CA ASN A 74 16.73 -8.25 -29.67
C ASN A 74 15.42 -7.57 -29.28
N LEU A 75 15.41 -6.75 -28.22
CA LEU A 75 14.21 -6.04 -27.75
C LEU A 75 14.28 -4.53 -27.99
N GLN A 76 15.38 -4.00 -28.53
CA GLN A 76 15.63 -2.56 -28.67
C GLN A 76 14.53 -1.82 -29.43
N ASP A 77 13.94 -2.47 -30.44
CA ASP A 77 12.92 -1.87 -31.31
C ASP A 77 11.51 -1.94 -30.74
N ILE A 78 11.28 -2.77 -29.71
CA ILE A 78 9.96 -2.96 -29.11
C ILE A 78 9.81 -2.38 -27.72
N VAL A 79 10.90 -2.11 -27.02
CA VAL A 79 10.88 -1.38 -25.74
C VAL A 79 10.71 0.12 -25.98
N GLN A 80 9.75 0.71 -25.34
CA GLN A 80 9.46 2.14 -25.39
C GLN A 80 9.72 2.79 -24.04
N VAL A 81 10.47 3.91 -24.03
CA VAL A 81 10.67 4.78 -22.87
C VAL A 81 10.34 6.21 -23.31
N TYR A 82 9.35 6.80 -22.71
CA TYR A 82 8.88 8.16 -23.09
C TYR A 82 8.19 8.85 -21.90
N VAL A 83 7.97 10.15 -22.04
CA VAL A 83 7.23 10.97 -21.07
C VAL A 83 5.88 11.38 -21.65
N LYS A 84 4.82 11.13 -20.86
CA LYS A 84 3.47 11.59 -21.14
C LYS A 84 2.86 12.17 -19.87
N ASN A 85 2.32 13.38 -19.94
CA ASN A 85 1.71 14.07 -18.79
C ASN A 85 2.64 14.11 -17.55
N ARG A 86 3.92 14.42 -17.76
CA ARG A 86 4.98 14.42 -16.74
C ARG A 86 5.24 13.06 -16.08
N THR A 87 4.78 11.97 -16.65
CA THR A 87 5.05 10.59 -16.21
C THR A 87 6.02 9.95 -17.17
N LEU A 88 7.16 9.50 -16.66
CA LEU A 88 8.09 8.61 -17.36
C LEU A 88 7.46 7.22 -17.44
N ILE A 89 7.32 6.70 -18.65
CA ILE A 89 6.70 5.41 -18.92
C ILE A 89 7.72 4.49 -19.58
N ILE A 90 7.84 3.26 -19.07
CA ILE A 90 8.53 2.16 -19.74
C ILE A 90 7.52 1.04 -20.02
N GLU A 91 7.45 0.62 -21.28
CA GLU A 91 6.53 -0.43 -21.73
C GLU A 91 7.00 -1.11 -23.01
N LEU A 92 6.36 -2.21 -23.37
CA LEU A 92 6.52 -2.82 -24.69
C LEU A 92 5.53 -2.22 -25.69
N LYS A 93 5.90 -2.15 -26.95
CA LYS A 93 4.95 -1.88 -28.06
C LYS A 93 3.78 -2.86 -28.00
N LYS A 94 2.60 -2.39 -28.37
CA LYS A 94 1.40 -3.24 -28.45
C LYS A 94 1.61 -4.42 -29.39
N GLY A 95 1.10 -5.59 -29.01
CA GLY A 95 1.18 -6.81 -29.80
C GLY A 95 2.43 -7.65 -29.51
N TYR A 96 3.28 -7.22 -28.58
CA TYR A 96 4.45 -7.99 -28.16
C TYR A 96 4.31 -8.45 -26.71
N SER A 97 4.78 -9.66 -26.42
CA SER A 97 5.02 -10.19 -25.08
C SER A 97 6.43 -10.72 -24.98
N VAL A 98 7.06 -10.58 -23.83
CA VAL A 98 8.46 -10.98 -23.64
C VAL A 98 8.57 -11.98 -22.50
N SER A 99 9.36 -13.05 -22.72
CA SER A 99 9.78 -13.92 -21.63
C SER A 99 11.26 -13.67 -21.31
N PHE A 100 11.52 -13.35 -20.05
CA PHE A 100 12.87 -13.20 -19.50
C PHE A 100 13.27 -14.52 -18.84
N GLU A 101 14.23 -15.21 -19.42
CA GLU A 101 14.73 -16.49 -18.94
C GLU A 101 16.24 -16.42 -18.76
N ASN A 102 16.78 -17.28 -17.89
CA ASN A 102 18.23 -17.48 -17.77
C ASN A 102 19.04 -16.22 -17.49
N GLY A 103 18.51 -15.25 -16.73
CA GLY A 103 19.22 -14.04 -16.35
C GLY A 103 19.15 -12.89 -17.36
N ALA A 104 18.34 -12.98 -18.41
CA ALA A 104 17.99 -11.83 -19.25
C ALA A 104 17.20 -10.81 -18.40
N SER A 105 17.49 -9.51 -18.55
CA SER A 105 16.82 -8.45 -17.79
C SER A 105 16.63 -7.20 -18.64
N LEU A 106 15.60 -6.45 -18.35
CA LEU A 106 15.33 -5.12 -18.89
C LEU A 106 15.32 -4.14 -17.72
N GLU A 107 16.28 -3.20 -17.68
CA GLU A 107 16.47 -2.29 -16.58
C GLU A 107 16.55 -0.85 -17.08
N LEU A 108 15.83 0.06 -16.40
CA LEU A 108 15.91 1.50 -16.60
C LEU A 108 16.45 2.14 -15.32
N ARG A 109 17.66 2.70 -15.40
CA ARG A 109 18.23 3.53 -14.34
C ARG A 109 17.76 4.97 -14.54
N VAL A 110 17.25 5.56 -13.49
CA VAL A 110 16.67 6.89 -13.48
C VAL A 110 17.32 7.71 -12.37
N ALA A 111 18.08 8.72 -12.74
CA ALA A 111 18.56 9.75 -11.80
C ALA A 111 17.71 11.01 -12.00
N ALA A 112 16.95 11.44 -10.98
CA ALA A 112 16.08 12.59 -11.09
C ALA A 112 15.83 13.28 -9.73
N PRO A 113 15.55 14.60 -9.72
CA PRO A 113 15.45 15.37 -8.47
C PRO A 113 14.14 15.15 -7.72
N MET A 114 13.08 14.70 -8.39
CA MET A 114 11.73 14.67 -7.83
C MET A 114 10.94 13.46 -8.30
N VAL A 115 10.21 12.87 -7.36
CA VAL A 115 9.19 11.86 -7.64
C VAL A 115 7.94 12.15 -6.83
N ARG A 116 6.78 12.23 -7.49
CA ARG A 116 5.45 12.36 -6.87
C ARG A 116 4.68 11.06 -6.87
N SER A 117 4.90 10.27 -7.91
CA SER A 117 4.16 9.02 -8.07
C SER A 117 5.04 7.93 -8.66
N ALA A 118 4.83 6.71 -8.19
CA ALA A 118 5.40 5.50 -8.78
C ALA A 118 4.28 4.46 -8.93
N VAL A 119 4.10 3.96 -10.16
CA VAL A 119 3.04 3.00 -10.49
C VAL A 119 3.63 1.81 -11.21
N ILE A 120 3.29 0.62 -10.76
CA ILE A 120 3.56 -0.64 -11.46
C ILE A 120 2.24 -1.22 -11.98
N ASN A 121 2.18 -1.48 -13.28
CA ASN A 121 1.10 -2.20 -13.95
C ASN A 121 1.67 -3.48 -14.58
N GLY A 122 2.09 -4.42 -13.78
CA GLY A 122 2.71 -5.65 -14.26
C GLY A 122 3.44 -6.42 -13.17
N SER A 123 4.57 -7.05 -13.54
CA SER A 123 5.37 -7.90 -12.67
C SER A 123 6.83 -7.42 -12.57
N GLY A 124 7.08 -6.20 -12.94
CA GLY A 124 8.40 -5.59 -12.80
C GLY A 124 8.50 -4.80 -11.49
N ASP A 125 9.71 -4.36 -11.14
CA ASP A 125 10.01 -3.76 -9.84
C ASP A 125 10.46 -2.30 -9.96
N ILE A 126 10.18 -1.50 -8.92
CA ILE A 126 10.74 -0.16 -8.77
C ILE A 126 11.53 -0.11 -7.45
N ILE A 127 12.82 0.19 -7.55
CA ILE A 127 13.73 0.30 -6.41
C ILE A 127 14.18 1.75 -6.28
N PHE A 128 13.92 2.37 -5.13
CA PHE A 128 14.45 3.68 -4.75
C PHE A 128 15.79 3.49 -3.99
N GLU A 129 16.89 3.44 -4.75
CA GLU A 129 18.21 2.97 -4.28
C GLU A 129 18.79 3.81 -3.13
N ASN A 130 18.58 5.12 -3.14
CA ASN A 130 19.04 6.01 -2.06
C ASN A 130 17.91 6.64 -1.25
N GLY A 131 16.70 6.09 -1.38
CA GLY A 131 15.48 6.58 -0.77
C GLY A 131 14.88 7.81 -1.44
N VAL A 132 13.94 8.47 -0.76
CA VAL A 132 13.23 9.65 -1.25
C VAL A 132 13.12 10.68 -0.13
N ASP A 133 13.55 11.93 -0.38
CA ASP A 133 13.38 13.08 0.52
C ASP A 133 12.70 14.24 -0.26
N VAL A 134 11.43 14.48 0.02
CA VAL A 134 10.63 15.51 -0.65
C VAL A 134 9.74 16.23 0.36
N ASN A 135 9.32 17.45 0.04
CA ASN A 135 8.46 18.25 0.92
C ASN A 135 6.97 18.27 0.50
N HIS A 136 6.57 17.36 -0.37
CA HIS A 136 5.21 17.22 -0.88
C HIS A 136 4.64 15.83 -0.60
N GLY A 137 3.45 15.54 -1.12
CA GLY A 137 2.85 14.20 -1.08
C GLY A 137 3.42 13.30 -2.16
N ILE A 138 3.47 11.99 -1.87
CA ILE A 138 3.85 10.92 -2.80
C ILE A 138 2.79 9.82 -2.82
N ASP A 139 2.58 9.24 -4.02
CA ASP A 139 1.59 8.18 -4.25
C ASP A 139 2.27 6.99 -4.95
N TRP A 140 2.35 5.84 -4.27
CA TRP A 140 2.93 4.62 -4.81
C TRP A 140 1.88 3.52 -4.92
N THR A 141 1.81 2.87 -6.09
CA THR A 141 0.76 1.90 -6.37
C THR A 141 1.31 0.70 -7.14
N VAL A 142 0.99 -0.49 -6.66
CA VAL A 142 1.23 -1.74 -7.36
C VAL A 142 -0.10 -2.33 -7.81
N ASN A 143 -0.31 -2.43 -9.14
CA ASN A 143 -1.49 -3.02 -9.76
C ASN A 143 -1.20 -4.38 -10.40
N GLY A 144 -0.21 -5.09 -9.93
CA GLY A 144 0.22 -6.37 -10.50
C GLY A 144 0.86 -7.27 -9.47
N SER A 145 1.96 -7.89 -9.85
CA SER A 145 2.75 -8.80 -9.01
C SER A 145 4.21 -8.34 -8.86
N GLY A 146 4.50 -7.12 -9.24
CA GLY A 146 5.82 -6.52 -9.07
C GLY A 146 5.91 -5.76 -7.75
N ASP A 147 7.11 -5.34 -7.36
CA ASP A 147 7.39 -4.83 -6.02
C ASP A 147 7.94 -3.40 -6.05
N ILE A 148 7.68 -2.65 -4.97
CA ILE A 148 8.30 -1.34 -4.74
C ILE A 148 9.13 -1.40 -3.46
N ASP A 149 10.42 -1.08 -3.56
CA ASP A 149 11.35 -1.04 -2.44
C ASP A 149 11.95 0.35 -2.21
N ALA A 150 12.01 0.78 -0.95
CA ALA A 150 12.71 1.99 -0.54
C ALA A 150 13.21 1.90 0.92
N ASP A 151 14.50 2.08 1.15
CA ASP A 151 15.05 2.03 2.52
C ASP A 151 14.68 3.26 3.36
N LYS A 152 14.49 4.41 2.74
CA LYS A 152 14.19 5.65 3.45
C LYS A 152 13.24 6.52 2.66
N VAL A 153 12.18 6.98 3.33
CA VAL A 153 11.21 7.91 2.70
C VAL A 153 10.91 9.05 3.67
N LYS A 154 11.13 10.27 3.20
CA LYS A 154 10.71 11.48 3.89
C LYS A 154 9.84 12.32 2.97
N CYS A 155 8.60 12.56 3.39
CA CYS A 155 7.63 13.31 2.62
C CYS A 155 6.57 13.91 3.53
N ARG A 156 5.74 14.82 3.03
CA ARG A 156 4.66 15.39 3.84
C ARG A 156 3.50 14.40 4.03
N LYS A 157 3.12 13.73 2.95
CA LYS A 157 2.04 12.72 2.94
C LYS A 157 2.46 11.56 2.04
N MET A 158 2.19 10.35 2.47
CA MET A 158 2.41 9.15 1.66
C MET A 158 1.12 8.36 1.52
N ASN A 159 0.78 8.01 0.30
CA ASN A 159 -0.25 7.03 0.01
C ASN A 159 0.40 5.83 -0.68
N VAL A 160 0.18 4.66 -0.13
CA VAL A 160 0.67 3.38 -0.63
C VAL A 160 -0.52 2.47 -0.87
N ALA A 161 -0.58 1.86 -2.05
CA ALA A 161 -1.65 0.93 -2.39
C ALA A 161 -1.12 -0.30 -3.12
N VAL A 162 -1.50 -1.48 -2.65
CA VAL A 162 -1.30 -2.75 -3.34
C VAL A 162 -2.66 -3.26 -3.79
N ASN A 163 -2.88 -3.32 -5.11
CA ASN A 163 -4.13 -3.77 -5.73
C ASN A 163 -3.97 -5.14 -6.42
N GLY A 164 -2.85 -5.79 -6.21
CA GLY A 164 -2.49 -7.07 -6.83
C GLY A 164 -1.94 -8.08 -5.83
N SER A 165 -0.88 -8.77 -6.23
CA SER A 165 -0.16 -9.77 -5.43
C SER A 165 1.32 -9.43 -5.25
N GLY A 166 1.74 -8.25 -5.69
CA GLY A 166 3.08 -7.73 -5.42
C GLY A 166 3.14 -6.98 -4.11
N ASP A 167 4.33 -6.62 -3.67
CA ASP A 167 4.57 -6.10 -2.33
C ASP A 167 5.14 -4.67 -2.35
N ILE A 168 5.00 -3.97 -1.23
CA ILE A 168 5.69 -2.71 -1.00
C ILE A 168 6.48 -2.80 0.31
N ALA A 169 7.81 -2.72 0.20
CA ALA A 169 8.72 -2.78 1.33
C ALA A 169 9.37 -1.41 1.59
N LEU A 170 9.14 -0.87 2.79
CA LEU A 170 9.67 0.42 3.20
C LEU A 170 10.55 0.27 4.44
N GLY A 171 11.69 0.93 4.45
CA GLY A 171 12.54 1.06 5.62
C GLY A 171 12.03 2.13 6.59
N ASP A 172 12.76 3.22 6.73
CA ASP A 172 12.42 4.29 7.66
C ASP A 172 11.59 5.39 6.97
N VAL A 173 10.34 5.57 7.41
CA VAL A 173 9.38 6.52 6.83
C VAL A 173 9.12 7.67 7.79
N SER A 174 9.15 8.92 7.29
CA SER A 174 8.86 10.11 8.10
C SER A 174 8.01 11.13 7.37
N GLY A 175 7.07 11.78 8.11
CA GLY A 175 6.20 12.82 7.56
C GLY A 175 5.03 13.17 8.45
N VAL A 176 3.93 13.64 7.86
CA VAL A 176 2.74 14.07 8.62
C VAL A 176 1.64 12.99 8.59
N GLU A 177 1.33 12.48 7.41
CA GLU A 177 0.25 11.50 7.23
C GLU A 177 0.69 10.36 6.33
N MET A 178 0.57 9.12 6.83
CA MET A 178 0.94 7.90 6.11
C MET A 178 -0.27 7.00 5.96
N ASN A 179 -0.64 6.69 4.73
CA ASN A 179 -1.79 5.86 4.38
C ASN A 179 -1.32 4.63 3.60
N MET A 180 -1.65 3.45 4.08
CA MET A 180 -1.32 2.18 3.46
C MET A 180 -2.58 1.36 3.27
N ALA A 181 -2.78 0.84 2.04
CA ALA A 181 -3.93 0.04 1.69
C ALA A 181 -3.51 -1.21 0.93
N VAL A 182 -4.00 -2.35 1.37
CA VAL A 182 -3.91 -3.62 0.63
C VAL A 182 -5.31 -4.01 0.19
N ASN A 183 -5.53 -4.03 -1.13
CA ASN A 183 -6.80 -4.40 -1.75
C ASN A 183 -6.71 -5.75 -2.50
N GLY A 184 -5.57 -6.39 -2.43
CA GLY A 184 -5.24 -7.65 -3.10
C GLY A 184 -4.77 -8.73 -2.13
N SER A 185 -3.76 -9.48 -2.55
CA SER A 185 -3.13 -10.57 -1.79
C SER A 185 -1.64 -10.34 -1.55
N GLY A 186 -1.10 -9.22 -2.01
CA GLY A 186 0.26 -8.80 -1.69
C GLY A 186 0.31 -7.99 -0.40
N ASP A 187 1.49 -7.63 0.06
CA ASP A 187 1.72 -7.10 1.39
C ASP A 187 2.31 -5.68 1.39
N VAL A 188 2.12 -4.98 2.50
CA VAL A 188 2.85 -3.75 2.80
C VAL A 188 3.64 -3.93 4.09
N ALA A 189 4.96 -3.85 4.00
CA ALA A 189 5.87 -3.96 5.13
C ALA A 189 6.61 -2.64 5.38
N VAL A 190 6.61 -2.13 6.62
CA VAL A 190 7.34 -0.92 7.00
C VAL A 190 8.15 -1.18 8.26
N LYS A 191 9.44 -0.87 8.21
CA LYS A 191 10.37 -1.07 9.33
C LYS A 191 10.15 -0.05 10.45
N SER A 192 10.01 1.24 10.12
CA SER A 192 9.70 2.27 11.10
C SER A 192 8.91 3.43 10.49
N ILE A 193 8.03 4.05 11.29
CA ILE A 193 7.27 5.25 10.90
C ILE A 193 7.34 6.30 12.01
N SER A 194 7.67 7.55 11.62
CA SER A 194 7.50 8.73 12.45
C SER A 194 6.57 9.72 11.76
N ALA A 195 5.33 9.87 12.27
CA ALA A 195 4.31 10.71 11.66
C ALA A 195 3.28 11.18 12.68
N ASP A 196 2.47 12.20 12.34
CA ASP A 196 1.34 12.60 13.20
C ASP A 196 0.22 11.55 13.11
N ARG A 197 -0.04 11.03 11.89
CA ARG A 197 -1.09 10.02 11.65
C ARG A 197 -0.61 8.88 10.75
N VAL A 198 -0.96 7.66 11.16
CA VAL A 198 -0.73 6.43 10.41
C VAL A 198 -2.07 5.71 10.21
N ASN A 199 -2.43 5.45 8.96
CA ASN A 199 -3.63 4.69 8.60
C ASN A 199 -3.20 3.43 7.83
N SER A 200 -3.70 2.28 8.26
CA SER A 200 -3.52 1.00 7.60
C SER A 200 -4.87 0.36 7.33
N ALA A 201 -5.08 -0.14 6.12
CA ALA A 201 -6.32 -0.79 5.71
C ALA A 201 -6.04 -2.04 4.90
N VAL A 202 -6.68 -3.15 5.27
CA VAL A 202 -6.69 -4.39 4.51
C VAL A 202 -8.11 -4.67 4.05
N ASN A 203 -8.33 -4.68 2.73
CA ASN A 203 -9.60 -4.99 2.09
C ASN A 203 -9.52 -6.31 1.29
N GLY A 204 -8.40 -6.99 1.36
CA GLY A 204 -8.09 -8.23 0.65
C GLY A 204 -7.68 -9.36 1.59
N SER A 205 -6.70 -10.14 1.14
CA SER A 205 -6.13 -11.29 1.87
C SER A 205 -4.63 -11.13 2.16
N GLY A 206 -4.01 -10.06 1.69
CA GLY A 206 -2.63 -9.72 2.03
C GLY A 206 -2.56 -8.90 3.31
N ASP A 207 -1.36 -8.62 3.79
CA ASP A 207 -1.11 -8.10 5.13
C ASP A 207 -0.52 -6.69 5.15
N VAL A 208 -0.71 -5.99 6.26
CA VAL A 208 0.03 -4.76 6.58
C VAL A 208 0.83 -4.97 7.86
N ASN A 209 2.15 -4.88 7.76
CA ASN A 209 3.06 -5.05 8.89
C ASN A 209 3.90 -3.78 9.12
N ILE A 210 3.65 -3.06 10.23
CA ILE A 210 4.38 -1.84 10.58
C ILE A 210 5.08 -2.03 11.92
N LYS A 211 6.41 -2.02 11.87
CA LYS A 211 7.25 -2.06 13.07
C LYS A 211 7.69 -0.64 13.45
N GLY A 212 7.96 -0.36 14.68
CA GLY A 212 8.60 0.89 15.11
C GLY A 212 7.78 2.18 14.86
N ILE A 213 6.48 2.16 15.08
CA ILE A 213 5.61 3.34 14.96
C ILE A 213 5.91 4.35 16.07
N SER A 214 6.02 5.63 15.72
CA SER A 214 5.98 6.79 16.60
C SER A 214 5.01 7.81 16.03
N ALA A 215 3.77 7.88 16.55
CA ALA A 215 2.70 8.70 16.00
C ALA A 215 1.80 9.29 17.09
N ASP A 216 0.99 10.31 16.74
CA ASP A 216 -0.08 10.79 17.60
C ASP A 216 -1.30 9.87 17.48
N GLU A 217 -1.65 9.47 16.24
CA GLU A 217 -2.81 8.63 15.97
C GLU A 217 -2.48 7.51 15.00
N VAL A 218 -2.93 6.29 15.33
CA VAL A 218 -2.79 5.10 14.50
C VAL A 218 -4.16 4.47 14.29
N ASN A 219 -4.51 4.20 13.03
CA ASN A 219 -5.76 3.55 12.65
C ASN A 219 -5.46 2.26 11.91
N GLY A 220 -5.96 1.13 12.42
CA GLY A 220 -5.89 -0.19 11.79
C GLY A 220 -7.27 -0.69 11.42
N THR A 221 -7.50 -1.00 10.13
CA THR A 221 -8.81 -1.44 9.64
C THR A 221 -8.67 -2.70 8.79
N ILE A 222 -9.52 -3.68 9.04
CA ILE A 222 -9.64 -4.90 8.23
C ILE A 222 -11.09 -5.03 7.76
N ASN A 223 -11.27 -5.17 6.45
CA ASN A 223 -12.52 -5.55 5.79
C ASN A 223 -12.36 -6.85 4.98
N GLY A 224 -11.29 -7.59 5.19
CA GLY A 224 -10.88 -8.77 4.45
C GLY A 224 -10.52 -9.94 5.34
N SER A 225 -9.58 -10.75 4.87
CA SER A 225 -9.08 -11.95 5.57
C SER A 225 -7.58 -11.88 5.88
N GLY A 226 -6.91 -10.84 5.42
CA GLY A 226 -5.51 -10.60 5.76
C GLY A 226 -5.38 -9.84 7.08
N ASP A 227 -4.15 -9.69 7.57
CA ASP A 227 -3.86 -9.23 8.91
C ASP A 227 -3.25 -7.81 8.94
N VAL A 228 -3.41 -7.15 10.09
CA VAL A 228 -2.73 -5.88 10.40
C VAL A 228 -1.90 -6.05 11.67
N THR A 229 -0.58 -5.97 11.54
CA THR A 229 0.37 -6.02 12.66
C THR A 229 1.00 -4.66 12.91
N LEU A 230 0.85 -4.13 14.12
CA LEU A 230 1.31 -2.80 14.51
C LEU A 230 2.15 -2.86 15.78
N SER A 231 3.34 -2.24 15.76
CA SER A 231 4.18 -2.12 16.95
C SER A 231 4.84 -0.74 17.06
N GLY A 232 5.15 -0.31 18.29
CA GLY A 232 5.76 0.99 18.56
C GLY A 232 5.00 1.76 19.66
N LYS A 233 4.76 3.05 19.45
CA LYS A 233 4.06 3.93 20.40
C LYS A 233 3.18 4.95 19.71
N CYS A 234 2.03 5.29 20.34
CA CYS A 234 1.17 6.37 19.90
C CYS A 234 0.37 6.97 21.06
N ALA A 235 -0.28 8.12 20.82
CA ALA A 235 -1.22 8.67 21.80
C ALA A 235 -2.58 7.96 21.67
N LYS A 236 -3.08 7.75 20.45
CA LYS A 236 -4.37 7.11 20.19
C LYS A 236 -4.25 6.00 19.16
N ALA A 237 -4.89 4.86 19.44
CA ALA A 237 -5.02 3.75 18.50
C ALA A 237 -6.50 3.43 18.28
N ASN A 238 -6.91 3.31 17.03
CA ASN A 238 -8.26 2.94 16.65
C ASN A 238 -8.21 1.69 15.78
N TYR A 239 -8.93 0.65 16.18
CA TYR A 239 -8.97 -0.63 15.50
C TYR A 239 -10.39 -0.94 15.03
N SER A 240 -10.55 -1.32 13.77
CA SER A 240 -11.85 -1.68 13.18
C SER A 240 -11.74 -2.98 12.41
N LEU A 241 -12.53 -3.98 12.80
CA LEU A 241 -12.55 -5.29 12.18
C LEU A 241 -13.93 -5.63 11.63
N SER A 242 -13.99 -5.91 10.34
CA SER A 242 -15.18 -6.34 9.61
C SER A 242 -14.98 -7.60 8.77
N GLY A 243 -13.93 -8.35 9.05
CA GLY A 243 -13.54 -9.54 8.30
C GLY A 243 -13.18 -10.74 9.17
N SER A 244 -12.31 -11.59 8.64
CA SER A 244 -11.81 -12.79 9.31
C SER A 244 -10.33 -12.72 9.67
N GLY A 245 -9.64 -11.67 9.25
CA GLY A 245 -8.25 -11.43 9.61
C GLY A 245 -8.09 -10.82 11.00
N ASP A 246 -6.89 -10.77 11.53
CA ASP A 246 -6.59 -10.34 12.88
C ASP A 246 -5.88 -8.98 12.93
N ILE A 247 -6.18 -8.18 13.96
CA ILE A 247 -5.42 -6.96 14.26
C ILE A 247 -4.51 -7.20 15.46
N ALA A 248 -3.20 -7.33 15.21
CA ALA A 248 -2.18 -7.54 16.23
C ALA A 248 -1.56 -6.19 16.65
N GLY A 249 -2.18 -5.49 17.60
CA GLY A 249 -1.75 -4.20 18.14
C GLY A 249 -1.23 -4.23 19.59
N SER A 250 -0.99 -5.40 20.19
CA SER A 250 -0.54 -5.53 21.58
C SER A 250 0.86 -4.94 21.85
N TYR A 251 1.68 -4.85 20.81
CA TYR A 251 3.00 -4.23 20.84
C TYR A 251 3.00 -2.74 20.44
N LEU A 252 1.85 -2.17 20.04
CA LEU A 252 1.67 -0.73 19.86
C LEU A 252 1.25 -0.09 21.20
N LYS A 253 2.19 0.56 21.88
CA LYS A 253 1.96 1.17 23.20
C LYS A 253 1.17 2.45 23.07
N ALA A 254 -0.16 2.34 23.09
CA ALA A 254 -1.09 3.45 23.03
C ALA A 254 -1.45 3.98 24.42
N LYS A 255 -1.68 5.30 24.57
CA LYS A 255 -2.32 5.85 25.77
C LYS A 255 -3.80 5.52 25.78
N GLN A 256 -4.47 5.72 24.65
CA GLN A 256 -5.89 5.44 24.48
C GLN A 256 -6.11 4.48 23.32
N ALA A 257 -6.98 3.50 23.48
CA ALA A 257 -7.38 2.60 22.41
C ALA A 257 -8.91 2.57 22.27
N THR A 258 -9.36 2.54 21.01
CA THR A 258 -10.76 2.30 20.65
C THR A 258 -10.83 1.11 19.73
N VAL A 259 -11.68 0.16 20.05
CA VAL A 259 -11.84 -1.09 19.29
C VAL A 259 -13.29 -1.19 18.82
N TYR A 260 -13.47 -1.55 17.55
CA TYR A 260 -14.75 -1.86 16.96
C TYR A 260 -14.68 -3.20 16.23
N THR A 261 -15.63 -4.11 16.48
CA THR A 261 -15.83 -5.33 15.70
C THR A 261 -17.24 -5.36 15.13
N SER A 262 -17.37 -5.64 13.84
CA SER A 262 -18.68 -5.74 13.19
C SER A 262 -19.42 -7.03 13.61
N PRO A 263 -20.77 -7.10 13.46
CA PRO A 263 -21.54 -8.28 13.88
C PRO A 263 -21.13 -9.60 13.21
N ARG A 264 -20.51 -9.52 12.03
CA ARG A 264 -20.13 -10.70 11.22
C ARG A 264 -18.63 -11.01 11.26
N SER A 265 -17.83 -10.20 11.96
CA SER A 265 -16.40 -10.47 12.06
C SER A 265 -16.12 -11.76 12.85
N THR A 266 -15.07 -12.46 12.42
CA THR A 266 -14.63 -13.73 13.04
C THR A 266 -13.16 -13.70 13.45
N GLY A 267 -12.39 -12.70 13.01
CA GLY A 267 -11.02 -12.49 13.44
C GLY A 267 -10.95 -11.77 14.78
N ASP A 268 -9.76 -11.68 15.35
CA ASP A 268 -9.51 -11.18 16.68
C ASP A 268 -8.76 -9.84 16.68
N ILE A 269 -8.92 -9.07 17.77
CA ILE A 269 -8.15 -7.86 18.00
C ILE A 269 -7.38 -7.97 19.30
N SER A 270 -6.05 -7.89 19.23
CA SER A 270 -5.20 -7.70 20.40
C SER A 270 -4.65 -6.27 20.43
N CYS A 271 -4.75 -5.58 21.58
CA CYS A 271 -4.31 -4.21 21.69
C CYS A 271 -3.68 -3.88 23.04
N TYR A 272 -3.14 -2.67 23.18
CA TYR A 272 -2.59 -2.14 24.41
C TYR A 272 -3.15 -0.75 24.68
N ALA A 273 -3.49 -0.46 25.95
CA ALA A 273 -3.85 0.87 26.40
C ALA A 273 -3.32 1.13 27.82
N SER A 274 -2.77 2.33 28.07
CA SER A 274 -2.27 2.69 29.41
C SER A 274 -3.21 3.59 30.20
N GLU A 275 -4.10 4.35 29.53
CA GLU A 275 -4.98 5.32 30.18
C GLU A 275 -6.46 4.97 30.02
N LYS A 276 -6.89 4.71 28.77
CA LYS A 276 -8.31 4.46 28.44
C LYS A 276 -8.45 3.44 27.33
N ILE A 277 -9.41 2.53 27.48
CA ILE A 277 -9.86 1.66 26.39
C ILE A 277 -11.38 1.69 26.25
N ILE A 278 -11.86 1.78 25.00
CA ILE A 278 -13.26 1.68 24.62
C ILE A 278 -13.42 0.49 23.69
N ILE A 279 -14.25 -0.46 24.05
CA ILE A 279 -14.52 -1.66 23.27
C ILE A 279 -15.97 -1.66 22.84
N ASN A 280 -16.21 -1.52 21.54
CA ASN A 280 -17.51 -1.61 20.88
C ASN A 280 -17.56 -2.96 20.14
N LYS A 281 -17.87 -4.02 20.86
CA LYS A 281 -17.92 -5.39 20.30
C LYS A 281 -19.34 -5.74 19.91
N GLU A 282 -19.59 -5.92 18.59
CA GLU A 282 -20.85 -6.40 18.03
C GLU A 282 -20.73 -7.85 17.52
N GLY A 283 -19.55 -8.28 17.09
CA GLY A 283 -19.26 -9.63 16.64
C GLY A 283 -19.28 -10.65 17.78
N LYS A 284 -20.05 -11.72 17.61
CA LYS A 284 -20.11 -12.81 18.60
C LYS A 284 -18.90 -13.74 18.52
N ASN A 285 -18.32 -13.88 17.34
CA ASN A 285 -17.25 -14.83 17.01
C ASN A 285 -15.86 -14.19 16.98
N SER A 286 -15.74 -12.88 17.28
CA SER A 286 -14.47 -12.18 17.40
C SER A 286 -14.09 -12.04 18.86
N ASP A 287 -12.82 -12.21 19.18
CA ASP A 287 -12.31 -11.91 20.51
C ASP A 287 -11.54 -10.57 20.52
N VAL A 288 -11.70 -9.82 21.61
CA VAL A 288 -10.97 -8.59 21.85
C VAL A 288 -10.19 -8.76 23.15
N SER A 289 -8.88 -8.86 23.02
CA SER A 289 -7.94 -8.90 24.13
C SER A 289 -7.19 -7.57 24.26
N TYR A 290 -6.89 -7.17 25.48
CA TYR A 290 -6.07 -5.97 25.71
C TYR A 290 -5.10 -6.18 26.87
N SER A 291 -3.99 -5.47 26.78
CA SER A 291 -2.95 -5.41 27.80
C SER A 291 -2.72 -3.95 28.24
N GLY A 292 -1.85 -3.75 29.21
CA GLY A 292 -1.67 -2.47 29.89
C GLY A 292 -2.56 -2.41 31.14
N ASN A 293 -2.60 -1.26 31.78
CA ASN A 293 -3.42 -1.05 32.98
C ASN A 293 -4.22 0.25 32.85
N PRO A 294 -5.21 0.31 31.91
CA PRO A 294 -5.98 1.52 31.66
C PRO A 294 -6.82 1.88 32.88
N ARG A 295 -6.84 3.17 33.25
CA ARG A 295 -7.67 3.70 34.37
C ARG A 295 -9.16 3.62 34.02
N THR A 296 -9.50 3.67 32.74
CA THR A 296 -10.90 3.65 32.26
C THR A 296 -11.07 2.52 31.23
N VAL A 297 -12.04 1.65 31.50
CA VAL A 297 -12.44 0.58 30.59
C VAL A 297 -13.93 0.71 30.30
N GLU A 298 -14.29 1.04 29.08
CA GLU A 298 -15.68 1.13 28.61
C GLU A 298 -15.96 -0.04 27.65
N LYS A 299 -16.98 -0.85 27.97
CA LYS A 299 -17.40 -1.98 27.11
C LYS A 299 -18.85 -1.76 26.71
N ASN A 300 -19.06 -1.52 25.42
CA ASN A 300 -20.38 -1.34 24.83
C ASN A 300 -20.70 -2.59 23.98
N SER A 301 -21.71 -3.37 24.40
CA SER A 301 -22.27 -4.43 23.59
C SER A 301 -23.70 -4.06 23.22
N THR A 302 -24.05 -4.18 21.97
CA THR A 302 -25.47 -4.07 21.56
C THR A 302 -26.20 -5.32 22.07
N LYS A 303 -26.78 -5.22 23.29
CA LYS A 303 -27.86 -6.10 23.67
C LYS A 303 -29.00 -5.85 22.68
N GLY A 304 -29.40 -6.85 21.92
CA GLY A 304 -30.52 -6.76 21.00
C GLY A 304 -31.69 -6.07 21.66
N ARG A 305 -32.14 -4.95 21.09
CA ARG A 305 -33.43 -4.38 21.43
C ARG A 305 -34.49 -5.42 21.05
N HIS A 306 -34.91 -6.23 22.00
CA HIS A 306 -36.18 -6.90 21.93
C HIS A 306 -37.25 -5.80 21.94
N HIS A 307 -37.81 -5.49 20.78
CA HIS A 307 -39.11 -4.87 20.69
C HIS A 307 -40.11 -5.87 21.33
N ARG A 308 -40.44 -5.60 22.60
CA ARG A 308 -41.71 -6.14 23.14
C ARG A 308 -42.79 -5.46 22.37
N HIS A 309 -43.42 -6.15 21.42
CA HIS A 309 -44.79 -5.87 21.06
C HIS A 309 -45.63 -6.11 22.33
N SER A 310 -46.09 -5.06 22.96
CA SER A 310 -47.24 -5.11 23.84
C SER A 310 -48.45 -5.26 22.90
N ASN A 311 -48.97 -6.47 22.80
CA ASN A 311 -50.36 -6.65 22.42
C ASN A 311 -51.16 -6.19 23.64
N ASP A 312 -51.75 -5.03 23.56
CA ASP A 312 -52.91 -4.66 24.38
C ASP A 312 -54.13 -4.74 23.49
N ASP A 313 -55.09 -5.55 24.00
CA ASP A 313 -56.44 -5.80 23.49
C ASP A 313 -57.31 -4.52 23.29
#